data_68d6c7eb04d27407bd20adc5fe682306
#
_entry.id   68d6c7eb04d27407bd20adc5fe682306
#
_cell.length_a   1.000
_cell.length_b   1.000
_cell.length_c   1.000
_cell.angle_alpha   90.00
_cell.angle_beta   90.00
_cell.angle_gamma   90.00
#
_symmetry.space_group_name_H-M   'P 1'
#
loop_
_entity.id
_entity.type
_entity.pdbx_description
1 polymer ?
#
loop_
_entity_poly.entity_id
_entity_poly.type
_entity_poly.pdbx_seq_one_letter_code
_entity_poly.pdbx_strand_id
1 'polypeptide(L)'
;MAGKTTSAVEAMATVKGGRVAVIGASGYGGLQTIRLLQGHPGLSVSFLGGERSAGQRWSSVCSFLPLPDDPTVESADPDRIAACSDFAVLSLPNGLACQLAPQLLERGVRVVDLSADFRYRSLEQWLQVYAREAVHSVLRSPPRPLPGNTGWMSWRFL
;
A
#
# COMPACT_ATOMS: atom_id res chain seq x y z
N MET A 1 -2.39 -35.41 31.17
CA MET A 1 -2.10 -34.92 29.81
C MET A 1 -2.24 -33.40 29.85
N ALA A 2 -1.15 -32.66 29.91
CA ALA A 2 -1.15 -31.20 29.96
C ALA A 2 -1.02 -30.69 28.52
N GLY A 3 -2.12 -30.10 27.96
CA GLY A 3 -2.12 -29.44 26.68
C GLY A 3 -1.28 -28.17 26.75
N LYS A 4 -0.21 -28.11 25.97
CA LYS A 4 0.58 -26.89 25.77
C LYS A 4 -0.27 -25.88 24.98
N THR A 5 -0.78 -24.88 25.66
CA THR A 5 -1.36 -23.71 25.05
C THR A 5 -0.19 -22.87 24.56
N THR A 6 0.20 -23.03 23.31
CA THR A 6 1.17 -22.14 22.66
C THR A 6 0.56 -20.74 22.61
N SER A 7 1.15 -19.79 23.32
CA SER A 7 0.59 -18.45 23.41
C SER A 7 0.65 -17.74 22.06
N ALA A 8 -0.35 -16.91 21.76
CA ALA A 8 -0.40 -16.10 20.55
C ALA A 8 0.86 -15.21 20.39
N VAL A 9 1.56 -14.93 21.48
CA VAL A 9 2.83 -14.19 21.52
C VAL A 9 3.99 -14.99 20.92
N GLU A 10 4.03 -16.33 21.11
CA GLU A 10 5.05 -17.18 20.48
C GLU A 10 4.84 -17.35 18.97
N ALA A 11 3.58 -17.30 18.50
CA ALA A 11 3.27 -17.32 17.08
C ALA A 11 3.68 -16.01 16.37
N MET A 12 3.77 -14.89 17.08
CA MET A 12 4.27 -13.62 16.53
C MET A 12 5.79 -13.56 16.41
N ALA A 13 6.54 -14.43 17.08
CA ALA A 13 8.01 -14.42 17.10
C ALA A 13 8.67 -14.97 15.82
N THR A 14 7.90 -15.45 14.84
CA THR A 14 8.40 -16.02 13.59
C THR A 14 7.99 -15.26 12.31
N VAL A 15 7.57 -14.01 12.43
CA VAL A 15 7.36 -13.17 11.25
C VAL A 15 8.73 -12.80 10.67
N LYS A 16 9.15 -13.50 9.62
CA LYS A 16 10.25 -13.01 8.76
C LYS A 16 9.94 -11.56 8.41
N GLY A 17 10.86 -10.66 8.74
CA GLY A 17 10.68 -9.24 8.49
C GLY A 17 10.29 -8.97 7.05
N GLY A 18 9.24 -8.19 6.85
CA GLY A 18 8.73 -7.82 5.52
C GLY A 18 9.10 -6.38 5.17
N ARG A 19 9.42 -6.15 3.90
CA ARG A 19 9.76 -4.84 3.36
C ARG A 19 8.51 -4.21 2.74
N VAL A 20 8.19 -2.99 3.12
CA VAL A 20 6.94 -2.31 2.74
C VAL A 20 7.23 -1.05 1.94
N ALA A 21 6.70 -1.01 0.72
CA ALA A 21 6.59 0.22 -0.05
C ALA A 21 5.37 1.02 0.41
N VAL A 22 5.52 2.31 0.62
CA VAL A 22 4.41 3.23 0.92
C VAL A 22 4.25 4.19 -0.25
N ILE A 23 3.18 4.02 -1.02
CA ILE A 23 2.88 4.83 -2.20
C ILE A 23 1.84 5.89 -1.84
N GLY A 24 2.16 7.15 -2.14
CA GLY A 24 1.46 8.30 -1.57
C GLY A 24 1.97 8.66 -0.17
N ALA A 25 3.28 8.51 0.02
CA ALA A 25 3.96 8.62 1.32
C ALA A 25 3.71 9.95 2.04
N SER A 26 3.62 11.07 1.32
CA SER A 26 3.39 12.41 1.89
C SER A 26 1.91 12.72 2.20
N GLY A 27 0.99 11.85 1.82
CA GLY A 27 -0.43 11.97 2.14
C GLY A 27 -0.76 11.49 3.56
N TYR A 28 -1.95 11.83 4.06
CA TYR A 28 -2.38 11.42 5.42
C TYR A 28 -2.27 9.92 5.67
N GLY A 29 -2.79 9.09 4.77
CA GLY A 29 -2.73 7.63 4.89
C GLY A 29 -1.30 7.10 4.82
N GLY A 30 -0.46 7.69 3.95
CA GLY A 30 0.95 7.36 3.84
C GLY A 30 1.74 7.68 5.11
N LEU A 31 1.57 8.88 5.65
CA LEU A 31 2.20 9.29 6.90
C LEU A 31 1.81 8.40 8.09
N GLN A 32 0.52 8.07 8.23
CA GLN A 32 0.07 7.17 9.28
C GLN A 32 0.63 5.75 9.10
N THR A 33 0.69 5.26 7.86
CA THR A 33 1.31 3.97 7.55
C THR A 33 2.78 3.95 7.95
N ILE A 34 3.55 4.96 7.57
CA ILE A 34 4.98 5.10 7.94
C ILE A 34 5.14 5.11 9.46
N ARG A 35 4.32 5.91 10.16
CA ARG A 35 4.35 6.00 11.62
C ARG A 35 4.09 4.65 12.30
N LEU A 36 3.14 3.87 11.80
CA LEU A 36 2.84 2.53 12.32
C LEU A 36 3.99 1.56 12.03
N LEU A 37 4.59 1.64 10.85
CA LEU A 37 5.71 0.78 10.47
C LEU A 37 6.98 1.05 11.28
N GLN A 38 7.24 2.30 11.70
CA GLN A 38 8.40 2.62 12.53
C GLN A 38 8.43 1.88 13.87
N GLY A 39 7.26 1.54 14.43
CA GLY A 39 7.14 0.77 15.67
C GLY A 39 6.88 -0.73 15.43
N HIS A 40 6.84 -1.20 14.21
CA HIS A 40 6.43 -2.57 13.90
C HIS A 40 7.60 -3.57 14.05
N PRO A 41 7.44 -4.67 14.81
CA PRO A 41 8.55 -5.58 15.12
C PRO A 41 9.07 -6.39 13.94
N GLY A 42 8.30 -6.53 12.87
CA GLY A 42 8.66 -7.40 11.74
C GLY A 42 8.47 -6.76 10.37
N LEU A 43 8.07 -5.48 10.28
CA LEU A 43 7.91 -4.79 9.01
C LEU A 43 8.74 -3.50 9.01
N SER A 44 9.34 -3.18 7.87
CA SER A 44 10.12 -1.95 7.70
C SER A 44 9.76 -1.23 6.40
N VAL A 45 9.85 0.09 6.40
CA VAL A 45 9.69 0.89 5.18
C VAL A 45 10.93 0.67 4.29
N SER A 46 10.71 0.25 3.05
CA SER A 46 11.76 -0.02 2.07
C SER A 46 11.69 0.90 0.84
N PHE A 47 10.55 1.53 0.62
CA PHE A 47 10.32 2.41 -0.51
C PHE A 47 9.30 3.48 -0.18
N LEU A 48 9.56 4.71 -0.59
CA LEU A 48 8.63 5.84 -0.47
C LEU A 48 8.26 6.33 -1.87
N GLY A 49 6.99 6.16 -2.23
CA GLY A 49 6.46 6.60 -3.52
C GLY A 49 5.67 7.90 -3.42
N GLY A 50 5.91 8.85 -4.34
CA GLY A 50 5.16 10.09 -4.38
C GLY A 50 5.54 10.96 -5.56
N GLU A 51 4.63 11.10 -6.55
CA GLU A 51 4.91 11.82 -7.80
C GLU A 51 5.33 13.28 -7.60
N ARG A 52 4.63 14.02 -6.72
CA ARG A 52 4.92 15.46 -6.48
C ARG A 52 6.21 15.70 -5.70
N SER A 53 6.69 14.71 -4.97
CA SER A 53 7.89 14.79 -4.14
C SER A 53 9.01 13.87 -4.62
N ALA A 54 8.89 13.30 -5.81
CA ALA A 54 9.93 12.47 -6.41
C ALA A 54 11.24 13.23 -6.54
N GLY A 55 12.34 12.58 -6.16
CA GLY A 55 13.68 13.15 -6.13
C GLY A 55 14.02 13.94 -4.86
N GLN A 56 13.08 14.20 -3.96
CA GLN A 56 13.32 14.91 -2.72
C GLN A 56 13.70 13.95 -1.58
N ARG A 57 14.55 14.40 -0.67
CA ARG A 57 14.86 13.69 0.58
C ARG A 57 13.64 13.70 1.48
N TRP A 58 13.43 12.59 2.20
CA TRP A 58 12.28 12.47 3.09
C TRP A 58 12.21 13.58 4.15
N SER A 59 13.34 13.98 4.70
CA SER A 59 13.43 15.09 5.68
C SER A 59 12.90 16.41 5.12
N SER A 60 13.05 16.66 3.82
CA SER A 60 12.52 17.86 3.15
C SER A 60 11.01 17.77 2.91
N VAL A 61 10.47 16.56 2.75
CA VAL A 61 9.03 16.31 2.54
C VAL A 61 8.28 16.26 3.86
N CYS A 62 8.90 15.65 4.89
CA CYS A 62 8.27 15.42 6.19
C CYS A 62 9.30 15.43 7.32
N SER A 63 9.65 16.62 7.82
CA SER A 63 10.65 16.79 8.88
C SER A 63 10.22 16.28 10.26
N PHE A 64 8.92 16.16 10.52
CA PHE A 64 8.39 15.72 11.82
C PHE A 64 8.27 14.19 11.96
N LEU A 65 8.52 13.44 10.91
CA LEU A 65 8.51 11.98 10.93
C LEU A 65 9.81 11.43 10.31
N PRO A 66 10.96 11.57 11.00
CA PRO A 66 12.24 11.17 10.47
C PRO A 66 12.31 9.66 10.21
N LEU A 67 12.98 9.27 9.15
CA LEU A 67 13.30 7.87 8.82
C LEU A 67 14.81 7.66 8.86
N PRO A 68 15.28 6.44 9.21
CA PRO A 68 16.68 6.08 9.09
C PRO A 68 17.19 6.35 7.66
N ASP A 69 18.44 6.77 7.54
CA ASP A 69 19.15 7.04 6.29
C ASP A 69 18.53 8.14 5.40
N ASP A 70 17.47 8.80 5.87
CA ASP A 70 16.77 9.87 5.19
C ASP A 70 16.52 9.53 3.70
N PRO A 71 15.69 8.54 3.38
CA PRO A 71 15.53 8.03 2.03
C PRO A 71 14.97 9.10 1.07
N THR A 72 15.27 8.93 -0.22
CA THR A 72 14.69 9.76 -1.28
C THR A 72 13.29 9.23 -1.63
N VAL A 73 12.34 10.13 -1.83
CA VAL A 73 11.03 9.77 -2.40
C VAL A 73 11.20 9.54 -3.89
N GLU A 74 10.66 8.44 -4.40
CA GLU A 74 10.76 8.04 -5.81
C GLU A 74 9.38 8.09 -6.49
N SER A 75 9.32 8.12 -7.82
CA SER A 75 8.10 7.83 -8.56
C SER A 75 7.72 6.36 -8.42
N ALA A 76 6.42 6.06 -8.52
CA ALA A 76 5.90 4.72 -8.24
C ALA A 76 6.13 3.75 -9.43
N ASP A 77 7.37 3.43 -9.73
CA ASP A 77 7.76 2.43 -10.72
C ASP A 77 7.54 1.00 -10.19
N PRO A 78 6.71 0.15 -10.85
CA PRO A 78 6.39 -1.19 -10.35
C PRO A 78 7.59 -2.12 -10.27
N ASP A 79 8.55 -2.03 -11.20
CA ASP A 79 9.74 -2.89 -11.21
C ASP A 79 10.68 -2.52 -10.07
N ARG A 80 10.84 -1.21 -9.83
CA ARG A 80 11.65 -0.70 -8.73
C ARG A 80 11.05 -1.07 -7.38
N ILE A 81 9.72 -0.97 -7.23
CA ILE A 81 9.00 -1.37 -6.02
C ILE A 81 9.18 -2.86 -5.76
N ALA A 82 8.97 -3.71 -6.77
CA ALA A 82 9.08 -5.16 -6.62
C ALA A 82 10.51 -5.61 -6.26
N ALA A 83 11.53 -4.91 -6.75
CA ALA A 83 12.93 -5.23 -6.45
C ALA A 83 13.27 -5.02 -4.95
N CYS A 84 12.59 -4.11 -4.25
CA CYS A 84 12.95 -3.75 -2.88
C CYS A 84 11.84 -3.99 -1.84
N SER A 85 10.65 -4.44 -2.24
CA SER A 85 9.51 -4.55 -1.33
C SER A 85 8.73 -5.86 -1.50
N ASP A 86 8.25 -6.41 -0.39
CA ASP A 86 7.42 -7.62 -0.35
C ASP A 86 5.93 -7.25 -0.28
N PHE A 87 5.66 -6.04 0.20
CA PHE A 87 4.32 -5.45 0.35
C PHE A 87 4.31 -4.02 -0.18
N ALA A 88 3.16 -3.58 -0.68
CA ALA A 88 2.92 -2.19 -1.03
C ALA A 88 1.61 -1.71 -0.40
N VAL A 89 1.66 -0.58 0.30
CA VAL A 89 0.48 0.14 0.79
C VAL A 89 0.23 1.31 -0.15
N LEU A 90 -0.94 1.31 -0.80
CA LEU A 90 -1.36 2.34 -1.73
C LEU A 90 -2.26 3.34 -1.01
N SER A 91 -1.75 4.54 -0.77
CA SER A 91 -2.48 5.68 -0.22
C SER A 91 -2.63 6.75 -1.31
N LEU A 92 -3.36 6.39 -2.36
CA LEU A 92 -3.48 7.15 -3.59
C LEU A 92 -4.90 7.74 -3.74
N PRO A 93 -5.04 8.84 -4.50
CA PRO A 93 -6.36 9.28 -4.96
C PRO A 93 -7.07 8.19 -5.76
N ASN A 94 -8.41 8.24 -5.75
CA ASN A 94 -9.24 7.29 -6.48
C ASN A 94 -8.87 7.25 -7.98
N GLY A 95 -8.86 6.06 -8.57
CA GLY A 95 -8.52 5.81 -9.97
C GLY A 95 -7.02 5.53 -10.22
N LEU A 96 -6.13 5.75 -9.27
CA LEU A 96 -4.70 5.49 -9.44
C LEU A 96 -4.28 4.11 -8.93
N ALA A 97 -4.88 3.63 -7.85
CA ALA A 97 -4.58 2.31 -7.32
C ALA A 97 -4.99 1.19 -8.30
N CYS A 98 -6.08 1.36 -9.05
CA CYS A 98 -6.52 0.39 -10.05
C CYS A 98 -5.54 0.23 -11.23
N GLN A 99 -4.64 1.19 -11.46
CA GLN A 99 -3.61 1.11 -12.49
C GLN A 99 -2.34 0.45 -11.97
N LEU A 100 -1.95 0.74 -10.74
CA LEU A 100 -0.69 0.27 -10.14
C LEU A 100 -0.81 -1.11 -9.51
N ALA A 101 -1.89 -1.40 -8.79
CA ALA A 101 -2.05 -2.64 -8.04
C ALA A 101 -1.92 -3.91 -8.88
N PRO A 102 -2.53 -4.02 -10.09
CA PRO A 102 -2.37 -5.21 -10.93
C PRO A 102 -0.90 -5.46 -11.30
N GLN A 103 -0.16 -4.42 -11.63
CA GLN A 103 1.24 -4.51 -12.02
C GLN A 103 2.13 -4.99 -10.86
N LEU A 104 1.84 -4.58 -9.63
CA LEU A 104 2.55 -5.02 -8.43
C LEU A 104 2.23 -6.48 -8.10
N LEU A 105 0.96 -6.88 -8.21
CA LEU A 105 0.52 -8.25 -7.97
C LEU A 105 1.14 -9.24 -8.97
N GLU A 106 1.22 -8.88 -10.25
CA GLU A 106 1.90 -9.67 -11.29
C GLU A 106 3.38 -9.90 -10.97
N ARG A 107 4.01 -8.98 -10.25
CA ARG A 107 5.41 -9.06 -9.79
C ARG A 107 5.56 -9.73 -8.42
N GLY A 108 4.48 -10.26 -7.86
CA GLY A 108 4.50 -10.97 -6.58
C GLY A 108 4.48 -10.07 -5.33
N VAL A 109 4.31 -8.75 -5.49
CA VAL A 109 4.15 -7.82 -4.37
C VAL A 109 2.73 -7.91 -3.83
N ARG A 110 2.57 -8.09 -2.51
CA ARG A 110 1.26 -8.07 -1.86
C ARG A 110 0.80 -6.63 -1.68
N VAL A 111 -0.45 -6.34 -2.05
CA VAL A 111 -0.97 -4.97 -2.08
C VAL A 111 -2.04 -4.77 -1.01
N VAL A 112 -1.91 -3.68 -0.25
CA VAL A 112 -2.95 -3.13 0.61
C VAL A 112 -3.38 -1.79 0.03
N ASP A 113 -4.62 -1.70 -0.43
CA ASP A 113 -5.18 -0.46 -0.98
C ASP A 113 -6.03 0.27 0.06
N LEU A 114 -5.67 1.52 0.34
CA LEU A 114 -6.41 2.41 1.24
C LEU A 114 -7.41 3.29 0.48
N SER A 115 -7.40 3.26 -0.85
CA SER A 115 -8.33 4.01 -1.69
C SER A 115 -9.71 3.35 -1.77
N ALA A 116 -10.58 3.89 -2.60
CA ALA A 116 -11.89 3.32 -2.87
C ALA A 116 -11.91 2.41 -4.10
N ASP A 117 -10.78 2.27 -4.83
CA ASP A 117 -10.77 1.68 -6.16
C ASP A 117 -11.24 0.21 -6.18
N PHE A 118 -10.94 -0.53 -5.14
CA PHE A 118 -11.35 -1.93 -5.01
C PHE A 118 -12.44 -2.17 -3.95
N ARG A 119 -13.16 -1.14 -3.53
CA ARG A 119 -14.16 -1.24 -2.45
C ARG A 119 -15.48 -1.89 -2.89
N TYR A 120 -15.86 -1.75 -4.16
CA TYR A 120 -17.13 -2.25 -4.70
C TYR A 120 -16.94 -3.39 -5.70
N ARG A 121 -17.91 -4.30 -5.74
CA ARG A 121 -17.87 -5.47 -6.64
C ARG A 121 -18.22 -5.15 -8.08
N SER A 122 -18.94 -4.07 -8.33
CA SER A 122 -19.30 -3.64 -9.66
C SER A 122 -18.80 -2.21 -9.90
N LEU A 123 -18.39 -1.95 -11.15
CA LEU A 123 -18.04 -0.62 -11.61
C LEU A 123 -19.23 0.33 -11.46
N GLU A 124 -20.43 -0.14 -11.73
CA GLU A 124 -21.64 0.67 -11.62
C GLU A 124 -21.87 1.20 -10.20
N GLN A 125 -21.71 0.34 -9.18
CA GLN A 125 -21.79 0.75 -7.78
C GLN A 125 -20.69 1.75 -7.42
N TRP A 126 -19.49 1.53 -7.92
CA TRP A 126 -18.37 2.45 -7.70
C TRP A 126 -18.67 3.82 -8.33
N LEU A 127 -19.14 3.85 -9.57
CA LEU A 127 -19.49 5.08 -10.29
C LEU A 127 -20.62 5.84 -9.61
N GLN A 128 -21.63 5.17 -9.08
CA GLN A 128 -22.73 5.82 -8.35
C GLN A 128 -22.26 6.61 -7.13
N VAL A 129 -21.21 6.11 -6.44
CA VAL A 129 -20.71 6.73 -5.21
C VAL A 129 -19.61 7.75 -5.51
N TYR A 130 -18.66 7.41 -6.38
CA TYR A 130 -17.42 8.18 -6.60
C TYR A 130 -17.36 8.93 -7.94
N ALA A 131 -18.31 8.76 -8.86
CA ALA A 131 -18.24 9.41 -10.17
C ALA A 131 -18.21 10.95 -10.09
N ARG A 132 -18.78 11.54 -9.06
CA ARG A 132 -18.73 13.00 -8.85
C ARG A 132 -17.32 13.51 -8.54
N GLU A 133 -16.48 12.69 -7.94
CA GLU A 133 -15.07 12.97 -7.65
C GLU A 133 -14.17 12.62 -8.85
N ALA A 134 -14.56 11.60 -9.60
CA ALA A 134 -13.78 11.08 -10.74
C ALA A 134 -13.78 11.97 -11.97
N VAL A 135 -14.70 12.91 -12.11
CA VAL A 135 -14.81 13.83 -13.27
C VAL A 135 -13.57 14.73 -13.41
N HIS A 136 -12.80 14.92 -12.35
CA HIS A 136 -11.60 15.74 -12.38
C HIS A 136 -10.28 14.97 -12.40
N SER A 137 -10.28 13.63 -12.27
CA SER A 137 -9.07 12.80 -12.28
C SER A 137 -9.23 11.57 -13.15
N VAL A 138 -8.70 11.61 -14.35
CA VAL A 138 -8.11 10.51 -15.14
C VAL A 138 -8.83 9.14 -15.10
N LEU A 139 -10.16 9.07 -15.13
CA LEU A 139 -10.84 7.82 -15.45
C LEU A 139 -10.89 7.61 -16.98
N ARG A 140 -9.75 7.31 -17.59
CA ARG A 140 -9.72 6.80 -18.98
C ARG A 140 -9.89 5.29 -19.05
N SER A 141 -9.86 4.58 -17.92
CA SER A 141 -10.08 3.13 -17.87
C SER A 141 -10.72 2.74 -16.56
N PRO A 142 -11.87 2.05 -16.58
CA PRO A 142 -12.49 1.54 -15.36
C PRO A 142 -11.60 0.50 -14.69
N PRO A 143 -11.65 0.38 -13.35
CA PRO A 143 -10.93 -0.68 -12.66
C PRO A 143 -11.36 -2.05 -13.20
N ARG A 144 -10.38 -2.83 -13.69
CA ARG A 144 -10.64 -4.22 -14.12
C ARG A 144 -10.63 -5.11 -12.90
N PRO A 145 -11.53 -6.11 -12.84
CA PRO A 145 -11.42 -7.16 -11.83
C PRO A 145 -10.04 -7.81 -11.93
N LEU A 146 -9.39 -8.01 -10.79
CA LEU A 146 -8.11 -8.70 -10.75
C LEU A 146 -8.27 -10.15 -11.21
N PRO A 147 -7.40 -10.68 -12.11
CA PRO A 147 -7.49 -12.04 -12.57
C PRO A 147 -7.35 -13.01 -11.39
N GLY A 148 -8.28 -13.97 -11.29
CA GLY A 148 -8.26 -15.03 -10.28
C GLY A 148 -8.85 -14.68 -8.93
N ASN A 149 -9.32 -13.45 -8.71
CA ASN A 149 -9.95 -13.05 -7.45
C ASN A 149 -11.47 -12.93 -7.61
N THR A 150 -12.20 -14.01 -7.32
CA THR A 150 -13.67 -14.01 -7.18
C THR A 150 -14.15 -13.50 -5.82
N GLY A 151 -13.23 -13.10 -4.96
CA GLY A 151 -13.48 -12.57 -3.62
C GLY A 151 -12.72 -11.28 -3.42
N TRP A 152 -13.45 -10.21 -3.18
CA TRP A 152 -12.93 -8.93 -2.70
C TRP A 152 -12.02 -9.17 -1.51
N MET A 153 -10.88 -8.50 -1.48
CA MET A 153 -10.10 -8.37 -0.25
C MET A 153 -10.94 -7.59 0.77
N SER A 154 -11.93 -8.29 1.39
CA SER A 154 -12.30 -7.96 2.73
C SER A 154 -11.01 -8.10 3.56
N TRP A 155 -10.75 -7.14 4.42
CA TRP A 155 -9.71 -7.15 5.44
C TRP A 155 -9.63 -8.52 6.12
N ARG A 156 -8.85 -9.44 5.59
CA ARG A 156 -8.43 -10.64 6.30
C ARG A 156 -7.02 -10.38 6.73
N PHE A 157 -6.87 -9.96 7.97
CA PHE A 157 -5.64 -10.19 8.69
C PHE A 157 -5.46 -11.71 8.75
N LEU A 158 -4.46 -12.21 8.08
CA LEU A 158 -3.91 -13.53 8.35
C LEU A 158 -2.80 -13.39 9.37
#